data_9d476650f34f5f94959a2dbb560b2ff1
#
_entry.id   9d476650f34f5f94959a2dbb560b2ff1
#
_cell.length_a   1.000
_cell.length_b   1.000
_cell.length_c   1.000
_cell.angle_alpha   90.00
_cell.angle_beta   90.00
_cell.angle_gamma   90.00
#
_symmetry.space_group_name_H-M   'P 1'
#
loop_
_entity.id
_entity.type
_entity.pdbx_description
1 polymer ?
#
loop_
_entity_poly.entity_id
_entity_poly.type
_entity_poly.pdbx_seq_one_letter_code
_entity_poly.pdbx_strand_id
1 'polypeptide(L)'
;RVRSSAASDVYKRQVLTGGELPAMVMMDSISRMVPGVLNNQESGETESFSGNLLEYPQYSRPEEWHGKKVPEVLLSGHHANVDKWRREQSIIRTAKWRPDLLPKADLTNKEWNEVRRLRKQWKEEVEK
;
A
#
# COMPACT_ATOMS: atom_id res chain seq x y z
N ARG A 1 19.13 17.80 -22.17
CA ARG A 1 18.59 16.69 -21.34
C ARG A 1 17.45 17.22 -20.50
N VAL A 2 16.24 16.95 -20.89
CA VAL A 2 15.07 17.35 -20.10
C VAL A 2 15.09 16.57 -18.77
N ARG A 3 15.25 17.25 -17.66
CA ARG A 3 15.11 16.64 -16.34
C ARG A 3 13.64 16.32 -16.14
N SER A 4 13.32 15.05 -16.12
CA SER A 4 11.97 14.59 -15.87
C SER A 4 11.55 14.84 -14.41
N SER A 5 10.26 15.08 -14.22
CA SER A 5 9.64 15.29 -12.91
C SER A 5 9.79 14.07 -11.96
N ALA A 6 9.51 14.25 -10.68
CA ALA A 6 9.62 13.21 -9.66
C ALA A 6 8.88 11.90 -10.01
N ALA A 7 7.80 11.97 -10.79
CA ALA A 7 7.08 10.79 -11.29
C ALA A 7 7.94 9.88 -12.18
N SER A 8 8.98 10.42 -12.80
CA SER A 8 9.90 9.63 -13.61
C SER A 8 11.06 9.00 -12.84
N ASP A 9 11.20 9.31 -11.54
CA ASP A 9 12.29 8.76 -10.73
C ASP A 9 12.20 7.24 -10.55
N VAL A 10 11.00 6.69 -10.52
CA VAL A 10 10.76 5.24 -10.45
C VAL A 10 11.32 4.57 -11.70
N TYR A 11 11.24 5.21 -12.86
CA TYR A 11 11.69 4.70 -14.15
C TYR A 11 13.11 5.14 -14.51
N LYS A 12 13.72 6.04 -13.77
CA LYS A 12 15.08 6.55 -14.03
C LYS A 12 16.16 5.47 -13.97
N ARG A 13 15.89 4.36 -13.32
CA ARG A 13 16.82 3.23 -13.21
C ARG A 13 16.69 2.23 -14.34
N GLN A 14 15.69 2.38 -15.20
CA GLN A 14 15.44 1.51 -16.34
C GLN A 14 15.55 2.32 -17.63
N VAL A 15 16.24 1.77 -18.60
CA VAL A 15 16.31 2.34 -19.94
C VAL A 15 15.09 1.83 -20.72
N LEU A 16 14.17 2.72 -21.03
CA LEU A 16 13.01 2.44 -21.87
C LEU A 16 13.30 2.91 -23.31
N THR A 17 12.67 2.27 -24.29
CA THR A 17 12.83 2.58 -25.72
C THR A 17 12.32 3.97 -26.07
N GLY A 18 11.36 4.51 -25.30
CA GLY A 18 10.76 5.82 -25.53
C GLY A 18 9.99 6.34 -24.31
N GLY A 19 9.34 7.49 -24.49
CA GLY A 19 8.54 8.14 -23.46
C GLY A 19 7.08 7.68 -23.38
N GLU A 20 6.64 6.79 -24.27
CA GLU A 20 5.25 6.39 -24.43
C GLU A 20 4.73 5.64 -23.21
N LEU A 21 5.49 4.66 -22.71
CA LEU A 21 5.10 3.89 -21.53
C LEU A 21 5.01 4.75 -20.26
N PRO A 22 6.00 5.58 -19.94
CA PRO A 22 5.87 6.53 -18.83
C PRO A 22 4.69 7.49 -19.00
N ALA A 23 4.43 7.97 -20.20
CA ALA A 23 3.30 8.85 -20.49
C ALA A 23 1.96 8.14 -20.23
N MET A 24 1.81 6.88 -20.62
CA MET A 24 0.63 6.08 -20.36
C MET A 24 0.39 5.89 -18.85
N VAL A 25 1.44 5.59 -18.09
CA VAL A 25 1.36 5.45 -16.62
C VAL A 25 0.94 6.78 -15.97
N MET A 26 1.49 7.90 -16.44
CA MET A 26 1.09 9.22 -15.94
C MET A 26 -0.36 9.54 -16.27
N MET A 27 -0.80 9.27 -17.50
CA MET A 27 -2.20 9.49 -17.91
C MET A 27 -3.16 8.64 -17.09
N ASP A 28 -2.86 7.35 -16.87
CA ASP A 28 -3.67 6.46 -16.04
C ASP A 28 -3.78 7.01 -14.63
N SER A 29 -2.66 7.33 -14.00
CA SER A 29 -2.61 7.84 -12.63
C SER A 29 -3.38 9.16 -12.46
N ILE A 30 -3.28 10.07 -13.42
CA ILE A 30 -3.99 11.37 -13.40
C ILE A 30 -5.49 11.16 -13.66
N SER A 31 -5.83 10.30 -14.62
CA SER A 31 -7.23 10.04 -14.98
C SER A 31 -8.03 9.48 -13.80
N ARG A 32 -7.41 8.69 -12.95
CA ARG A 32 -8.04 8.15 -11.74
C ARG A 32 -8.48 9.22 -10.72
N MET A 33 -7.87 10.40 -10.79
CA MET A 33 -8.25 11.55 -9.95
C MET A 33 -9.48 12.29 -10.47
N VAL A 34 -9.92 11.97 -11.70
CA VAL A 34 -11.09 12.62 -12.31
C VAL A 34 -12.37 11.90 -11.87
N PRO A 35 -13.36 12.61 -11.30
CA PRO A 35 -14.62 12.01 -10.89
C PRO A 35 -15.31 11.26 -12.04
N GLY A 36 -15.79 10.05 -11.77
CA GLY A 36 -16.51 9.22 -12.74
C GLY A 36 -15.63 8.37 -13.67
N VAL A 37 -14.30 8.48 -13.60
CA VAL A 37 -13.39 7.61 -14.34
C VAL A 37 -13.33 6.21 -13.71
N LEU A 38 -13.32 6.14 -12.38
CA LEU A 38 -13.42 4.87 -11.66
C LEU A 38 -14.90 4.57 -11.38
N ASN A 39 -15.33 3.34 -11.67
CA ASN A 39 -16.70 2.87 -11.38
C ASN A 39 -16.98 2.84 -9.86
N ASN A 40 -15.96 2.62 -9.04
CA ASN A 40 -16.04 2.68 -7.59
C ASN A 40 -15.16 3.83 -7.09
N GLN A 41 -15.78 4.91 -6.65
CA GLN A 41 -15.09 6.08 -6.12
C GLN A 41 -14.31 5.77 -4.82
N GLU A 42 -14.77 4.79 -4.03
CA GLU A 42 -14.10 4.36 -2.82
C GLU A 42 -12.74 3.70 -3.10
N SER A 43 -12.51 3.19 -4.32
CA SER A 43 -11.22 2.57 -4.69
C SER A 43 -10.05 3.54 -4.57
N GLY A 44 -10.24 4.81 -4.88
CA GLY A 44 -9.20 5.83 -4.76
C GLY A 44 -8.90 6.22 -3.30
N GLU A 45 -9.89 6.10 -2.42
CA GLU A 45 -9.75 6.50 -1.02
C GLU A 45 -8.99 5.46 -0.18
N THR A 46 -9.00 4.19 -0.59
CA THR A 46 -8.32 3.09 0.12
C THR A 46 -6.93 2.78 -0.41
N GLU A 47 -6.48 3.47 -1.46
CA GLU A 47 -5.15 3.27 -2.05
C GLU A 47 -4.01 3.77 -1.14
N SER A 48 -2.80 3.28 -1.46
CA SER A 48 -1.58 3.72 -0.77
C SER A 48 -1.44 5.24 -0.80
N PHE A 49 -1.06 5.80 0.35
CA PHE A 49 -0.91 7.24 0.62
C PHE A 49 -2.22 8.01 0.88
N SER A 50 -3.39 7.45 0.60
CA SER A 50 -4.64 7.95 1.14
C SER A 50 -4.62 7.73 2.66
N GLY A 51 -4.81 8.74 3.48
CA GLY A 51 -4.67 8.63 4.93
C GLY A 51 -3.23 8.39 5.46
N ASN A 52 -2.19 8.58 4.63
CA ASN A 52 -0.77 8.39 4.97
C ASN A 52 -0.39 6.98 5.41
N LEU A 53 -1.10 5.97 4.98
CA LEU A 53 -0.76 4.57 5.13
C LEU A 53 -0.54 3.91 3.77
N LEU A 54 0.26 2.84 3.74
CA LEU A 54 0.33 1.95 2.59
C LEU A 54 -0.92 1.06 2.57
N GLU A 55 -1.35 0.71 1.37
CA GLU A 55 -2.46 -0.22 1.18
C GLU A 55 -2.16 -1.59 1.79
N TYR A 56 -3.20 -2.23 2.32
CA TYR A 56 -3.14 -3.60 2.81
C TYR A 56 -2.91 -4.60 1.67
N PRO A 57 -2.47 -5.85 1.96
CA PRO A 57 -2.28 -6.87 0.93
C PRO A 57 -3.59 -7.23 0.23
N GLN A 58 -3.57 -7.17 -1.10
CA GLN A 58 -4.68 -7.63 -1.92
C GLN A 58 -4.48 -9.11 -2.28
N TYR A 59 -5.58 -9.87 -2.29
CA TYR A 59 -5.58 -11.29 -2.65
C TYR A 59 -6.53 -11.53 -3.82
N SER A 60 -6.08 -12.34 -4.76
CA SER A 60 -6.87 -12.79 -5.91
C SER A 60 -7.19 -14.29 -5.78
N ARG A 61 -8.11 -14.79 -6.61
CA ARG A 61 -8.36 -16.23 -6.74
C ARG A 61 -7.18 -16.92 -7.42
N PRO A 62 -6.93 -18.20 -7.12
CA PRO A 62 -7.63 -19.09 -6.18
C PRO A 62 -7.32 -18.81 -4.70
N GLU A 63 -8.10 -19.41 -3.79
CA GLU A 63 -7.94 -19.28 -2.33
C GLU A 63 -6.58 -19.81 -1.83
N GLU A 64 -6.04 -20.81 -2.51
CA GLU A 64 -4.72 -21.36 -2.24
C GLU A 64 -3.88 -21.36 -3.52
N TRP A 65 -2.65 -20.83 -3.42
CA TRP A 65 -1.69 -20.82 -4.51
C TRP A 65 -0.29 -21.19 -4.01
N HIS A 66 0.30 -22.25 -4.57
CA HIS A 66 1.63 -22.75 -4.17
C HIS A 66 1.79 -22.94 -2.65
N GLY A 67 0.77 -23.51 -1.98
CA GLY A 67 0.78 -23.75 -0.54
C GLY A 67 0.57 -22.48 0.31
N LYS A 68 0.34 -21.33 -0.29
CA LYS A 68 -0.01 -20.07 0.39
C LYS A 68 -1.52 -19.89 0.34
N LYS A 69 -2.13 -19.71 1.51
CA LYS A 69 -3.57 -19.52 1.66
C LYS A 69 -3.92 -18.06 1.88
N VAL A 70 -5.09 -17.67 1.39
CA VAL A 70 -5.72 -16.40 1.76
C VAL A 70 -6.04 -16.42 3.25
N PRO A 71 -5.80 -15.33 4.01
CA PRO A 71 -6.16 -15.27 5.43
C PRO A 71 -7.65 -15.54 5.65
N GLU A 72 -7.97 -16.43 6.60
CA GLU A 72 -9.34 -16.86 6.88
C GLU A 72 -10.29 -15.70 7.22
N VAL A 73 -9.76 -14.63 7.84
CA VAL A 73 -10.56 -13.44 8.16
C VAL A 73 -11.18 -12.81 6.90
N LEU A 74 -10.50 -12.87 5.75
CA LEU A 74 -11.01 -12.34 4.48
C LEU A 74 -12.10 -13.21 3.86
N LEU A 75 -12.18 -14.48 4.26
CA LEU A 75 -13.17 -15.45 3.79
C LEU A 75 -14.40 -15.53 4.74
N SER A 76 -14.29 -14.93 5.93
CA SER A 76 -15.31 -15.07 6.99
C SER A 76 -16.63 -14.34 6.72
N GLY A 77 -16.67 -13.40 5.77
CA GLY A 77 -17.83 -12.56 5.48
C GLY A 77 -18.14 -11.49 6.56
N HIS A 78 -17.36 -11.43 7.63
CA HIS A 78 -17.53 -10.43 8.71
C HIS A 78 -16.80 -9.13 8.36
N HIS A 79 -17.50 -8.19 7.73
CA HIS A 79 -16.93 -6.93 7.25
C HIS A 79 -16.14 -6.17 8.32
N ALA A 80 -16.64 -6.05 9.55
CA ALA A 80 -15.95 -5.35 10.63
C ALA A 80 -14.58 -5.99 10.97
N ASN A 81 -14.48 -7.32 10.94
CA ASN A 81 -13.22 -8.03 11.18
C ASN A 81 -12.27 -7.87 10.00
N VAL A 82 -12.80 -7.89 8.78
CA VAL A 82 -12.04 -7.64 7.54
C VAL A 82 -11.44 -6.25 7.56
N ASP A 83 -12.23 -5.23 7.90
CA ASP A 83 -11.78 -3.83 7.92
C ASP A 83 -10.72 -3.60 9.01
N LYS A 84 -10.92 -4.20 10.18
CA LYS A 84 -9.92 -4.19 11.24
C LYS A 84 -8.60 -4.83 10.78
N TRP A 85 -8.66 -6.00 10.17
CA TRP A 85 -7.50 -6.69 9.64
C TRP A 85 -6.78 -5.85 8.56
N ARG A 86 -7.54 -5.26 7.63
CA ARG A 86 -7.02 -4.37 6.58
C ARG A 86 -6.24 -3.20 7.19
N ARG A 87 -6.82 -2.53 8.18
CA ARG A 87 -6.15 -1.43 8.88
C ARG A 87 -4.87 -1.88 9.59
N GLU A 88 -4.91 -3.00 10.30
CA GLU A 88 -3.74 -3.59 10.95
C GLU A 88 -2.62 -3.89 9.93
N GLN A 89 -2.95 -4.50 8.80
CA GLN A 89 -1.99 -4.80 7.73
C GLN A 89 -1.40 -3.52 7.11
N SER A 90 -2.21 -2.50 6.87
CA SER A 90 -1.75 -1.21 6.38
C SER A 90 -0.73 -0.57 7.33
N ILE A 91 -0.98 -0.60 8.63
CA ILE A 91 -0.07 -0.08 9.66
C ILE A 91 1.23 -0.88 9.69
N ILE A 92 1.17 -2.21 9.69
CA ILE A 92 2.34 -3.10 9.69
C ILE A 92 3.21 -2.84 8.45
N ARG A 93 2.60 -2.79 7.27
CA ARG A 93 3.31 -2.52 6.01
C ARG A 93 3.95 -1.14 6.01
N THR A 94 3.23 -0.12 6.47
CA THR A 94 3.75 1.25 6.57
C THR A 94 4.92 1.30 7.55
N ALA A 95 4.80 0.68 8.72
CA ALA A 95 5.87 0.63 9.70
C ALA A 95 7.15 -0.05 9.18
N LYS A 96 7.00 -1.04 8.30
CA LYS A 96 8.11 -1.80 7.72
C LYS A 96 8.76 -1.07 6.55
N TRP A 97 7.95 -0.52 5.63
CA TRP A 97 8.43 -0.06 4.34
C TRP A 97 8.49 1.45 4.19
N ARG A 98 7.61 2.19 4.89
CA ARG A 98 7.52 3.65 4.84
C ARG A 98 7.23 4.25 6.21
N PRO A 99 8.15 4.04 7.19
CA PRO A 99 7.98 4.55 8.54
C PRO A 99 7.90 6.08 8.63
N ASP A 100 8.35 6.77 7.59
CA ASP A 100 8.27 8.23 7.43
C ASP A 100 6.83 8.76 7.31
N LEU A 101 5.87 7.91 6.93
CA LEU A 101 4.46 8.27 6.80
C LEU A 101 3.71 8.18 8.13
N LEU A 102 4.13 7.32 9.06
CA LEU A 102 3.42 7.07 10.32
C LEU A 102 3.12 8.33 11.15
N PRO A 103 4.05 9.32 11.27
CA PRO A 103 3.76 10.53 12.03
C PRO A 103 2.64 11.40 11.43
N LYS A 104 2.33 11.20 10.16
CA LYS A 104 1.28 11.91 9.44
C LYS A 104 -0.04 11.14 9.39
N ALA A 105 0.00 9.84 9.73
CA ALA A 105 -1.16 8.98 9.78
C ALA A 105 -1.91 9.17 11.10
N ASP A 106 -3.25 9.12 11.03
CA ASP A 106 -4.10 9.19 12.21
C ASP A 106 -4.12 7.81 12.92
N LEU A 107 -3.16 7.61 13.81
CA LEU A 107 -2.99 6.39 14.58
C LEU A 107 -3.46 6.58 16.03
N THR A 108 -4.22 5.63 16.53
CA THR A 108 -4.58 5.55 17.94
C THR A 108 -3.37 5.21 18.82
N ASN A 109 -3.45 5.52 20.12
CA ASN A 109 -2.40 5.15 21.08
C ASN A 109 -2.09 3.65 21.13
N LYS A 110 -3.12 2.81 20.92
CA LYS A 110 -2.96 1.34 20.85
C LYS A 110 -2.15 0.93 19.63
N GLU A 111 -2.46 1.49 18.47
CA GLU A 111 -1.75 1.24 17.22
C GLU A 111 -0.30 1.71 17.29
N TRP A 112 -0.02 2.87 17.92
CA TRP A 112 1.34 3.34 18.16
C TRP A 112 2.15 2.38 19.04
N ASN A 113 1.55 1.83 20.09
CA ASN A 113 2.22 0.86 20.96
C ASN A 113 2.56 -0.42 20.20
N GLU A 114 1.66 -0.89 19.33
CA GLU A 114 1.89 -2.04 18.48
C GLU A 114 3.02 -1.81 17.48
N VAL A 115 3.06 -0.66 16.83
CA VAL A 115 4.16 -0.26 15.93
C VAL A 115 5.50 -0.27 16.65
N ARG A 116 5.56 0.27 17.88
CA ARG A 116 6.79 0.26 18.68
C ARG A 116 7.26 -1.15 19.01
N ARG A 117 6.32 -2.05 19.38
CA ARG A 117 6.58 -3.45 19.67
C ARG A 117 7.17 -4.16 18.45
N LEU A 118 6.52 -4.04 17.29
CA LEU A 118 6.95 -4.67 16.05
C LEU A 118 8.33 -4.17 15.60
N ARG A 119 8.59 -2.87 15.68
CA ARG A 119 9.89 -2.29 15.31
C ARG A 119 11.02 -2.79 16.20
N LYS A 120 10.75 -3.04 17.48
CA LYS A 120 11.74 -3.63 18.41
C LYS A 120 12.03 -5.08 17.99
N GLN A 121 11.01 -5.88 17.75
CA GLN A 121 11.15 -7.25 17.27
C GLN A 121 12.00 -7.35 15.99
N TRP A 122 11.69 -6.53 14.99
CA TRP A 122 12.43 -6.55 13.72
C TRP A 122 13.90 -6.15 13.85
N LYS A 123 14.24 -5.26 14.78
CA LYS A 123 15.64 -4.94 15.08
C LYS A 123 16.37 -6.14 15.67
N GLU A 124 15.76 -6.82 16.63
CA GLU A 124 16.32 -8.01 17.27
C GLU A 124 16.49 -9.20 16.30
N GLU A 125 15.65 -9.27 15.25
CA GLU A 125 15.77 -10.30 14.19
C GLU A 125 16.90 -10.00 13.19
N VAL A 126 17.24 -8.75 12.96
CA VAL A 126 18.31 -8.34 12.03
C VAL A 126 19.69 -8.45 12.69
N GLU A 127 19.77 -8.35 14.03
CA GLU A 127 21.01 -8.44 14.80
C GLU A 127 21.44 -9.90 15.10
N LYS A 128 20.61 -10.88 14.74
CA LYS A 128 20.92 -12.33 14.83
C LYS A 128 21.38 -12.88 13.51
#